data_35340c80fed5632c312d51fe0ae09c25
#
_entry.id   35340c80fed5632c312d51fe0ae09c25
#
_cell.length_a   1.000
_cell.length_b   1.000
_cell.length_c   1.000
_cell.angle_alpha   90.00
_cell.angle_beta   90.00
_cell.angle_gamma   90.00
#
_symmetry.space_group_name_H-M   'P 1'
#
loop_
_entity.id
_entity.type
_entity.pdbx_description
1 polymer ?
#
loop_
_entity_poly.entity_id
_entity_poly.type
_entity_poly.pdbx_seq_one_letter_code
_entity_poly.pdbx_strand_id
1 'polypeptide(L)'
;ITYKILFNDAVAMTGGQRHEGGLTMPMIAAQMRAEGVERIAIVTDEPGKYAGHGVAFPTGTSIDHRDDLDSVQKELAGVPGVSVLIYDQTCAAEKRRRRKRGTFPDPVKRVIINEAVCEGCGDCGVVSNCVSVQPLETEFGRKRTIDQSS
;
A
#
# COMPACT_ATOMS: atom_id res chain seq x y z
N ILE A 1 -19.60 11.21 5.04
CA ILE A 1 -19.31 9.86 4.48
C ILE A 1 -17.98 9.93 3.76
N THR A 2 -17.06 8.99 4.05
CA THR A 2 -15.77 8.90 3.35
C THR A 2 -15.74 7.67 2.43
N TYR A 3 -15.61 7.88 1.13
CA TYR A 3 -15.34 6.81 0.18
C TYR A 3 -13.84 6.50 0.14
N LYS A 4 -13.47 5.23 0.06
CA LYS A 4 -12.08 4.77 -0.06
C LYS A 4 -11.89 4.06 -1.38
N ILE A 5 -11.04 4.63 -2.24
CA ILE A 5 -10.71 4.10 -3.57
C ILE A 5 -9.32 3.48 -3.50
N LEU A 6 -9.21 2.23 -3.89
CA LEU A 6 -7.92 1.54 -4.00
C LEU A 6 -7.43 1.66 -5.45
N PHE A 7 -6.40 2.46 -5.67
CA PHE A 7 -5.72 2.57 -6.94
C PHE A 7 -4.44 1.71 -6.90
N ASN A 8 -4.52 0.52 -7.46
CA ASN A 8 -3.44 -0.48 -7.36
C ASN A 8 -2.77 -0.82 -8.71
N ASP A 9 -3.01 -0.01 -9.73
CA ASP A 9 -2.48 -0.03 -11.10
C ASP A 9 -2.70 -1.35 -11.88
N ALA A 10 -3.57 -2.22 -11.38
CA ALA A 10 -3.89 -3.50 -12.01
C ALA A 10 -5.24 -4.04 -11.54
N VAL A 11 -5.85 -4.91 -12.33
CA VAL A 11 -6.99 -5.74 -11.90
C VAL A 11 -6.44 -6.88 -11.03
N ALA A 12 -6.19 -6.57 -9.75
CA ALA A 12 -5.41 -7.43 -8.86
C ALA A 12 -6.11 -8.76 -8.53
N MET A 13 -7.43 -8.77 -8.43
CA MET A 13 -8.21 -9.95 -8.05
C MET A 13 -8.17 -11.06 -9.10
N THR A 14 -8.01 -10.71 -10.37
CA THR A 14 -8.06 -11.67 -11.49
C THR A 14 -6.69 -11.96 -12.10
N GLY A 15 -5.61 -11.69 -11.39
CA GLY A 15 -4.26 -12.07 -11.82
C GLY A 15 -3.39 -10.93 -12.34
N GLY A 16 -3.79 -9.68 -12.13
CA GLY A 16 -2.95 -8.52 -12.43
C GLY A 16 -2.99 -8.10 -13.90
N GLN A 17 -4.14 -8.26 -14.56
CA GLN A 17 -4.34 -7.71 -15.89
C GLN A 17 -4.29 -6.17 -15.84
N ARG A 18 -3.89 -5.58 -16.96
CA ARG A 18 -4.05 -4.14 -17.15
C ARG A 18 -5.55 -3.81 -17.23
N HIS A 19 -5.96 -2.76 -16.54
CA HIS A 19 -7.30 -2.21 -16.75
C HIS A 19 -7.35 -1.44 -18.07
N GLU A 20 -8.44 -1.55 -18.79
CA GLU A 20 -8.72 -0.73 -19.96
C GLU A 20 -9.11 0.69 -19.53
N GLY A 21 -8.85 1.68 -20.39
CA GLY A 21 -9.22 3.08 -20.15
C GLY A 21 -8.19 3.91 -19.39
N GLY A 22 -7.15 3.32 -18.80
CA GLY A 22 -5.94 4.00 -18.34
C GLY A 22 -6.14 5.25 -17.47
N LEU A 23 -7.13 5.27 -16.56
CA LEU A 23 -7.34 6.40 -15.67
C LEU A 23 -6.10 6.66 -14.84
N THR A 24 -5.61 7.89 -14.90
CA THR A 24 -4.53 8.37 -14.04
C THR A 24 -5.07 8.92 -12.73
N MET A 25 -4.21 9.05 -11.73
CA MET A 25 -4.60 9.60 -10.43
C MET A 25 -5.23 11.00 -10.52
N PRO A 26 -4.67 11.96 -11.31
CA PRO A 26 -5.32 13.26 -11.51
C PRO A 26 -6.71 13.17 -12.15
N MET A 27 -6.90 12.24 -13.10
CA MET A 27 -8.22 12.02 -13.73
C MET A 27 -9.25 11.52 -12.73
N ILE A 28 -8.88 10.58 -11.87
CA ILE A 28 -9.76 10.06 -10.81
C ILE A 28 -10.11 11.20 -9.83
N ALA A 29 -9.13 11.97 -9.38
CA ALA A 29 -9.37 13.11 -8.50
C ALA A 29 -10.28 14.17 -9.15
N ALA A 30 -10.07 14.45 -10.43
CA ALA A 30 -10.93 15.38 -11.19
C ALA A 30 -12.36 14.85 -11.34
N GLN A 31 -12.53 13.56 -11.57
CA GLN A 31 -13.85 12.92 -11.61
C GLN A 31 -14.56 13.03 -10.26
N MET A 32 -13.87 12.74 -9.15
CA MET A 32 -14.46 12.89 -7.81
C MET A 32 -14.86 14.34 -7.54
N ARG A 33 -14.03 15.29 -7.97
CA ARG A 33 -14.37 16.72 -7.88
C ARG A 33 -15.61 17.07 -8.69
N ALA A 34 -15.75 16.55 -9.90
CA ALA A 34 -16.92 16.78 -10.76
C ALA A 34 -18.22 16.20 -10.14
N GLU A 35 -18.12 15.13 -9.36
CA GLU A 35 -19.23 14.57 -8.58
C GLU A 35 -19.55 15.40 -7.30
N GLY A 36 -18.88 16.52 -7.08
CA GLY A 36 -19.14 17.41 -5.95
C GLY A 36 -18.36 17.11 -4.67
N VAL A 37 -17.37 16.24 -4.71
CA VAL A 37 -16.51 15.95 -3.55
C VAL A 37 -15.56 17.12 -3.33
N GLU A 38 -15.64 17.78 -2.17
CA GLU A 38 -14.80 18.93 -1.84
C GLU A 38 -13.46 18.56 -1.21
N ARG A 39 -13.42 17.50 -0.42
CA ARG A 39 -12.17 17.04 0.24
C ARG A 39 -11.71 15.70 -0.30
N ILE A 40 -10.55 15.71 -0.94
CA ILE A 40 -9.91 14.52 -1.52
C ILE A 40 -8.53 14.38 -0.89
N ALA A 41 -8.21 13.20 -0.38
CA ALA A 41 -6.88 12.86 0.12
C ALA A 41 -6.31 11.70 -0.71
N ILE A 42 -5.09 11.85 -1.19
CA ILE A 42 -4.32 10.78 -1.85
C ILE A 42 -3.26 10.32 -0.87
N VAL A 43 -3.24 9.03 -0.57
CA VAL A 43 -2.25 8.42 0.32
C VAL A 43 -1.42 7.43 -0.49
N THR A 44 -0.10 7.57 -0.46
CA THR A 44 0.82 6.77 -1.28
C THR A 44 2.12 6.47 -0.54
N ASP A 45 2.84 5.43 -0.96
CA ASP A 45 4.20 5.14 -0.48
C ASP A 45 5.28 6.06 -1.10
N GLU A 46 4.94 6.79 -2.19
CA GLU A 46 5.84 7.69 -2.90
C GLU A 46 5.18 9.05 -3.22
N PRO A 47 4.94 9.94 -2.23
CA PRO A 47 4.31 11.24 -2.48
C PRO A 47 5.05 12.09 -3.52
N GLY A 48 6.39 11.97 -3.54
CA GLY A 48 7.26 12.71 -4.46
C GLY A 48 7.03 12.40 -5.94
N LYS A 49 6.39 11.28 -6.29
CA LYS A 49 6.10 10.93 -7.69
C LYS A 49 5.15 11.91 -8.38
N TYR A 50 4.43 12.72 -7.60
CA TYR A 50 3.54 13.74 -8.09
C TYR A 50 4.15 15.15 -8.09
N ALA A 51 5.34 15.31 -7.53
CA ALA A 51 6.03 16.60 -7.49
C ALA A 51 6.74 16.90 -8.83
N GLY A 52 6.53 18.10 -9.38
CA GLY A 52 7.38 18.63 -10.45
C GLY A 52 7.08 18.17 -11.88
N HIS A 53 6.06 17.35 -12.12
CA HIS A 53 5.76 16.82 -13.47
C HIS A 53 4.56 17.49 -14.17
N GLY A 54 4.19 18.72 -13.79
CA GLY A 54 3.02 19.40 -14.36
C GLY A 54 1.69 18.69 -14.02
N VAL A 55 1.70 17.80 -13.05
CA VAL A 55 0.51 17.08 -12.58
C VAL A 55 -0.34 18.02 -11.74
N ALA A 56 -1.48 18.43 -12.28
CA ALA A 56 -2.43 19.28 -11.57
C ALA A 56 -3.51 18.44 -10.91
N PHE A 57 -3.70 18.64 -9.61
CA PHE A 57 -4.83 18.07 -8.88
C PHE A 57 -5.88 19.17 -8.60
N PRO A 58 -7.16 18.81 -8.46
CA PRO A 58 -8.20 19.74 -8.06
C PRO A 58 -7.89 20.40 -6.71
N THR A 59 -8.32 21.64 -6.53
CA THR A 59 -8.22 22.35 -5.23
C THR A 59 -8.86 21.51 -4.12
N GLY A 60 -8.27 21.50 -2.92
CA GLY A 60 -8.74 20.68 -1.80
C GLY A 60 -8.27 19.22 -1.83
N THR A 61 -7.32 18.88 -2.72
CA THR A 61 -6.64 17.59 -2.72
C THR A 61 -5.34 17.68 -1.93
N SER A 62 -5.12 16.75 -1.00
CA SER A 62 -3.82 16.54 -0.33
C SER A 62 -3.15 15.29 -0.86
N ILE A 63 -1.81 15.24 -0.73
CA ILE A 63 -0.99 14.06 -1.04
C ILE A 63 -0.15 13.78 0.17
N ASP A 64 -0.39 12.65 0.80
CA ASP A 64 0.18 12.28 2.09
C ASP A 64 0.93 10.95 1.99
N HIS A 65 1.91 10.73 2.88
CA HIS A 65 2.60 9.45 2.95
C HIS A 65 1.68 8.39 3.58
N ARG A 66 1.84 7.14 3.18
CA ARG A 66 1.01 6.03 3.69
C ARG A 66 1.09 5.85 5.21
N ASP A 67 2.18 6.27 5.84
CA ASP A 67 2.34 6.18 7.29
C ASP A 67 1.40 7.13 8.02
N ASP A 68 0.90 8.18 7.33
CA ASP A 68 -0.09 9.13 7.84
C ASP A 68 -1.55 8.68 7.61
N LEU A 69 -1.77 7.47 7.08
CA LEU A 69 -3.10 6.97 6.71
C LEU A 69 -4.11 7.07 7.86
N ASP A 70 -3.71 6.76 9.10
CA ASP A 70 -4.60 6.82 10.26
C ASP A 70 -5.05 8.25 10.56
N SER A 71 -4.12 9.21 10.55
CA SER A 71 -4.42 10.64 10.78
C SER A 71 -5.31 11.21 9.68
N VAL A 72 -5.01 10.88 8.41
CA VAL A 72 -5.83 11.30 7.27
C VAL A 72 -7.25 10.73 7.35
N GLN A 73 -7.41 9.47 7.73
CA GLN A 73 -8.75 8.88 7.91
C GLN A 73 -9.55 9.56 9.02
N LYS A 74 -8.90 9.93 10.13
CA LYS A 74 -9.54 10.66 11.24
C LYS A 74 -9.95 12.06 10.80
N GLU A 75 -9.12 12.77 10.05
CA GLU A 75 -9.46 14.07 9.46
C GLU A 75 -10.70 13.95 8.56
N LEU A 76 -10.66 13.02 7.59
CA LEU A 76 -11.75 12.83 6.63
C LEU A 76 -13.07 12.43 7.29
N ALA A 77 -13.02 11.71 8.40
CA ALA A 77 -14.22 11.35 9.17
C ALA A 77 -14.91 12.57 9.80
N GLY A 78 -14.16 13.64 10.09
CA GLY A 78 -14.70 14.91 10.58
C GLY A 78 -15.25 15.85 9.51
N VAL A 79 -15.01 15.55 8.22
CA VAL A 79 -15.46 16.42 7.12
C VAL A 79 -16.99 16.26 6.93
N PRO A 80 -17.75 17.37 6.96
CA PRO A 80 -19.17 17.35 6.61
C PRO A 80 -19.39 16.91 5.17
N GLY A 81 -20.46 16.18 4.92
CA GLY A 81 -20.80 15.71 3.57
C GLY A 81 -20.00 14.50 3.10
N VAL A 82 -19.48 14.57 1.87
CA VAL A 82 -18.74 13.50 1.23
C VAL A 82 -17.26 13.85 1.08
N SER A 83 -16.40 12.96 1.52
CA SER A 83 -14.96 13.03 1.33
C SER A 83 -14.45 11.77 0.64
N VAL A 84 -13.30 11.83 0.01
CA VAL A 84 -12.69 10.69 -0.70
C VAL A 84 -11.23 10.52 -0.26
N LEU A 85 -10.88 9.29 0.08
CA LEU A 85 -9.50 8.84 0.25
C LEU A 85 -9.15 7.94 -0.93
N ILE A 86 -8.11 8.28 -1.66
CA ILE A 86 -7.56 7.45 -2.73
C ILE A 86 -6.25 6.84 -2.22
N TYR A 87 -6.22 5.53 -2.04
CA TYR A 87 -5.00 4.82 -1.64
C TYR A 87 -4.27 4.34 -2.90
N ASP A 88 -3.17 5.02 -3.21
CA ASP A 88 -2.40 4.80 -4.41
C ASP A 88 -1.14 3.98 -4.09
N GLN A 89 -1.24 2.70 -4.29
CA GLN A 89 -0.12 1.77 -4.11
C GLN A 89 -0.33 0.51 -4.96
N THR A 90 0.70 0.11 -5.69
CA THR A 90 0.68 -1.15 -6.42
C THR A 90 0.36 -2.31 -5.48
N CYS A 91 -0.54 -3.19 -5.90
CA CYS A 91 -0.91 -4.39 -5.13
C CYS A 91 0.34 -5.22 -4.74
N ALA A 92 0.41 -5.67 -3.49
CA ALA A 92 1.54 -6.44 -2.98
C ALA A 92 1.79 -7.74 -3.77
N ALA A 93 0.71 -8.44 -4.15
CA ALA A 93 0.81 -9.64 -4.98
C ALA A 93 1.34 -9.32 -6.39
N GLU A 94 1.01 -8.14 -6.91
CA GLU A 94 1.52 -7.69 -8.21
C GLU A 94 2.98 -7.26 -8.13
N LYS A 95 3.38 -6.55 -7.07
CA LYS A 95 4.80 -6.24 -6.78
C LYS A 95 5.63 -7.52 -6.77
N ARG A 96 5.15 -8.57 -6.08
CA ARG A 96 5.82 -9.88 -6.03
C ARG A 96 5.93 -10.54 -7.41
N ARG A 97 4.85 -10.57 -8.21
CA ARG A 97 4.86 -11.13 -9.57
C ARG A 97 5.82 -10.38 -10.49
N ARG A 98 5.81 -9.04 -10.43
CA ARG A 98 6.68 -8.18 -11.23
C ARG A 98 8.15 -8.34 -10.84
N ARG A 99 8.47 -8.49 -9.54
CA ARG A 99 9.83 -8.81 -9.06
C ARG A 99 10.32 -10.14 -9.62
N LYS A 100 9.51 -11.19 -9.56
CA LYS A 100 9.86 -12.50 -10.14
C LYS A 100 10.14 -12.42 -11.66
N ARG A 101 9.57 -11.44 -12.36
CA ARG A 101 9.80 -11.19 -13.80
C ARG A 101 10.89 -10.14 -14.06
N GLY A 102 11.55 -9.62 -13.05
CA GLY A 102 12.56 -8.57 -13.20
C GLY A 102 12.00 -7.20 -13.63
N THR A 103 10.69 -6.98 -13.55
CA THR A 103 10.02 -5.75 -14.00
C THR A 103 9.61 -4.81 -12.86
N PHE A 104 10.04 -5.09 -11.63
CA PHE A 104 9.83 -4.23 -10.47
C PHE A 104 11.07 -4.31 -9.56
N PRO A 105 11.53 -3.19 -9.00
CA PRO A 105 12.72 -3.17 -8.16
C PRO A 105 12.55 -4.02 -6.90
N ASP A 106 13.60 -4.69 -6.50
CA ASP A 106 13.66 -5.37 -5.21
C ASP A 106 13.70 -4.36 -4.06
N PRO A 107 13.13 -4.71 -2.89
CA PRO A 107 13.17 -3.83 -1.74
C PRO A 107 14.61 -3.64 -1.25
N VAL A 108 15.01 -2.40 -1.00
CA VAL A 108 16.34 -2.05 -0.47
C VAL A 108 16.55 -2.55 0.96
N LYS A 109 15.47 -2.62 1.74
CA LYS A 109 15.47 -3.12 3.12
C LYS A 109 14.57 -4.33 3.24
N ARG A 110 14.99 -5.32 4.01
CA ARG A 110 14.21 -6.51 4.32
C ARG A 110 14.16 -6.73 5.83
N VAL A 111 13.04 -7.24 6.31
CA VAL A 111 12.91 -7.67 7.70
C VAL A 111 13.47 -9.09 7.81
N ILE A 112 14.29 -9.33 8.81
CA ILE A 112 14.84 -10.65 9.11
C ILE A 112 14.63 -10.97 10.60
N ILE A 113 14.57 -12.25 10.92
CA ILE A 113 14.68 -12.74 12.30
C ILE A 113 16.09 -13.30 12.45
N ASN A 114 16.83 -12.82 13.44
CA ASN A 114 18.15 -13.39 13.75
C ASN A 114 17.94 -14.73 14.49
N GLU A 115 18.25 -15.82 13.83
CA GLU A 115 18.05 -17.17 14.35
C GLU A 115 18.90 -17.47 15.60
N ALA A 116 20.08 -16.84 15.71
CA ALA A 116 20.95 -17.01 16.87
C ALA A 116 20.36 -16.41 18.16
N VAL A 117 19.49 -15.41 18.04
CA VAL A 117 18.82 -14.72 19.15
C VAL A 117 17.39 -15.20 19.35
N CYS A 118 16.79 -15.78 18.33
CA CYS A 118 15.41 -16.23 18.37
C CYS A 118 15.19 -17.35 19.40
N GLU A 119 14.31 -17.15 20.36
CA GLU A 119 13.95 -18.16 21.38
C GLU A 119 12.86 -19.13 20.91
N GLY A 120 12.27 -18.92 19.73
CA GLY A 120 11.24 -19.79 19.18
C GLY A 120 9.84 -19.63 19.80
N CYS A 121 9.61 -18.62 20.64
CA CYS A 121 8.33 -18.40 21.35
C CYS A 121 7.12 -18.28 20.40
N GLY A 122 7.32 -17.77 19.19
CA GLY A 122 6.25 -17.60 18.20
C GLY A 122 5.48 -16.28 18.28
N ASP A 123 5.75 -15.43 19.25
CA ASP A 123 5.04 -14.17 19.50
C ASP A 123 5.04 -13.24 18.28
N CYS A 124 6.16 -13.20 17.53
CA CYS A 124 6.23 -12.43 16.29
C CYS A 124 5.15 -12.84 15.26
N GLY A 125 4.83 -14.13 15.18
CA GLY A 125 3.76 -14.61 14.30
C GLY A 125 2.36 -14.29 14.84
N VAL A 126 2.17 -14.41 16.16
CA VAL A 126 0.88 -14.12 16.81
C VAL A 126 0.55 -12.62 16.73
N VAL A 127 1.51 -11.76 17.04
CA VAL A 127 1.30 -10.31 17.07
C VAL A 127 1.15 -9.74 15.65
N SER A 128 1.98 -10.17 14.70
CA SER A 128 1.93 -9.66 13.32
C SER A 128 0.83 -10.29 12.47
N ASN A 129 0.40 -11.50 12.81
CA ASN A 129 -0.46 -12.34 11.97
C ASN A 129 0.05 -12.44 10.51
N CYS A 130 1.37 -12.39 10.35
CA CYS A 130 2.01 -12.35 9.03
C CYS A 130 2.32 -13.76 8.54
N VAL A 131 1.83 -14.11 7.36
CA VAL A 131 2.06 -15.43 6.74
C VAL A 131 3.52 -15.70 6.37
N SER A 132 4.34 -14.62 6.26
CA SER A 132 5.77 -14.74 5.98
C SER A 132 6.58 -15.22 7.18
N VAL A 133 6.05 -15.13 8.41
CA VAL A 133 6.71 -15.65 9.62
C VAL A 133 6.52 -17.15 9.66
N GLN A 134 7.57 -17.88 9.31
CA GLN A 134 7.56 -19.34 9.19
C GLN A 134 8.37 -20.00 10.32
N PRO A 135 8.02 -21.23 10.72
CA PRO A 135 8.86 -22.03 11.60
C PRO A 135 10.13 -22.48 10.86
N LEU A 136 11.23 -22.56 11.59
CA LEU A 136 12.50 -23.07 11.12
C LEU A 136 13.03 -24.07 12.15
N GLU A 137 13.23 -25.31 11.75
CA GLU A 137 13.87 -26.32 12.60
C GLU A 137 15.39 -26.15 12.54
N THR A 138 16.03 -26.07 13.70
CA THR A 138 17.48 -25.95 13.84
C THR A 138 18.00 -26.98 14.84
N GLU A 139 19.32 -27.18 14.90
CA GLU A 139 19.97 -28.03 15.91
C GLU A 139 19.70 -27.56 17.36
N PHE A 140 19.36 -26.29 17.56
CA PHE A 140 19.01 -25.69 18.85
C PHE A 140 17.49 -25.58 19.06
N GLY A 141 16.69 -26.41 18.37
CA GLY A 141 15.26 -26.39 18.44
C GLY A 141 14.58 -25.50 17.41
N ARG A 142 13.26 -25.37 17.55
CA ARG A 142 12.41 -24.67 16.60
C ARG A 142 12.53 -23.16 16.75
N LYS A 143 12.97 -22.50 15.71
CA LYS A 143 13.12 -21.05 15.58
C LYS A 143 12.06 -20.45 14.65
N ARG A 144 12.19 -19.16 14.34
CA ARG A 144 11.37 -18.47 13.33
C ARG A 144 12.24 -17.84 12.27
N THR A 145 11.72 -17.78 11.05
CA THR A 145 12.35 -17.10 9.92
C THR A 145 11.32 -16.31 9.15
N ILE A 146 11.77 -15.40 8.29
CA ILE A 146 10.90 -14.65 7.38
C ILE A 146 11.06 -15.24 5.97
N ASP A 147 9.97 -15.77 5.42
CA ASP A 147 9.93 -16.13 4.00
C ASP A 147 9.94 -14.86 3.15
N GLN A 148 11.06 -14.62 2.48
CA GLN A 148 11.27 -13.42 1.64
C GLN A 148 10.52 -13.50 0.31
N SER A 149 9.88 -14.63 0.01
CA SER A 149 9.13 -14.84 -1.24
C SER A 149 7.64 -14.52 -1.11
N SER A 150 7.14 -14.34 0.10
CA SER A 150 5.72 -14.05 0.40
C SER A 150 5.41 -12.57 0.55
#